data_9245bad42617cd841e19b2ce79b44c54
#
_entry.id   9245bad42617cd841e19b2ce79b44c54
#
_cell.length_a   1.000
_cell.length_b   1.000
_cell.length_c   1.000
_cell.angle_alpha   90.00
_cell.angle_beta   90.00
_cell.angle_gamma   90.00
#
_symmetry.space_group_name_H-M   'P 1'
#
loop_
_entity.id
_entity.type
_entity.pdbx_description
1 polymer ?
#
loop_
_entity_poly.entity_id
_entity_poly.type
_entity_poly.pdbx_seq_one_letter_code
_entity_poly.pdbx_strand_id
1 'polypeptide(L)'
;MHVDVKKLGKIPDGGGWRARRETTTNHTSRLDKTPIGFDYVHAVIDDHSRLAYAEIHDDEKGTTAAGVLLRAAEFFASQGIPRIERVLSDNAFAYRNSADFKNAVAAIGAQQRFIKPHCPWTNGKVERLNRTLATEWAYRQIFTTNQARRDALAPWLQHYNTERIHTGIGATPISRLLPT
;
A
#
# COMPACT_ATOMS: atom_id res chain seq x y z
N MET A 1 -7.10 -11.80 3.42
CA MET A 1 -6.27 -10.61 3.13
C MET A 1 -6.60 -10.04 1.77
N HIS A 2 -6.53 -8.72 1.61
CA HIS A 2 -6.64 -8.07 0.32
C HIS A 2 -5.27 -7.47 -0.06
N VAL A 3 -4.89 -7.55 -1.32
CA VAL A 3 -3.63 -7.03 -1.85
C VAL A 3 -3.87 -6.09 -3.03
N ASP A 4 -3.06 -5.04 -3.12
CA ASP A 4 -3.10 -4.09 -4.24
C ASP A 4 -1.79 -3.29 -4.31
N VAL A 5 -1.56 -2.62 -5.44
CA VAL A 5 -0.43 -1.72 -5.64
C VAL A 5 -0.91 -0.32 -5.96
N LYS A 6 -0.46 0.66 -5.18
CA LYS A 6 -0.71 2.08 -5.43
C LYS A 6 0.49 2.74 -6.07
N LYS A 7 0.34 3.21 -7.29
CA LYS A 7 1.36 3.96 -8.02
C LYS A 7 1.35 5.43 -7.60
N LEU A 8 2.51 5.96 -7.22
CA LEU A 8 2.73 7.34 -6.79
C LEU A 8 3.88 7.96 -7.60
N GLY A 9 3.69 9.13 -8.17
CA GLY A 9 4.79 9.87 -8.79
C GLY A 9 5.89 10.15 -7.76
N LYS A 10 7.16 9.96 -8.14
CA LYS A 10 8.31 10.35 -7.31
C LYS A 10 8.33 11.86 -7.12
N ILE A 11 8.91 12.31 -6.02
CA ILE A 11 9.08 13.72 -5.68
C ILE A 11 10.50 14.13 -6.07
N PRO A 12 10.70 15.16 -6.92
CA PRO A 12 12.01 15.66 -7.23
C PRO A 12 12.68 16.32 -6.02
N ASP A 13 13.99 16.39 -6.01
CA ASP A 13 14.74 17.13 -5.01
C ASP A 13 14.32 18.62 -5.01
N GLY A 14 14.15 19.17 -3.83
CA GLY A 14 13.57 20.52 -3.64
C GLY A 14 12.03 20.54 -3.68
N GLY A 15 11.39 19.35 -3.75
CA GLY A 15 9.94 19.21 -3.73
C GLY A 15 9.29 19.28 -5.12
N GLY A 16 8.07 18.75 -5.20
CA GLY A 16 7.26 18.79 -6.41
C GLY A 16 6.55 20.13 -6.60
N TRP A 17 5.58 20.16 -7.55
CA TRP A 17 4.80 21.36 -7.85
C TRP A 17 4.10 21.97 -6.62
N ARG A 18 3.81 21.17 -5.59
CA ARG A 18 3.19 21.65 -4.34
C ARG A 18 4.15 22.51 -3.52
N ALA A 19 5.42 22.14 -3.44
CA ALA A 19 6.45 22.89 -2.73
C ALA A 19 6.78 24.20 -3.47
N ARG A 20 6.72 24.20 -4.81
CA ARG A 20 7.05 25.38 -5.65
C ARG A 20 5.93 26.41 -5.71
N ARG A 21 4.71 26.06 -5.31
CA ARG A 21 3.54 26.97 -5.37
C ARG A 21 3.65 28.15 -4.40
N GLU A 22 4.48 28.01 -3.36
CA GLU A 22 4.72 29.07 -2.37
C GLU A 22 5.81 30.08 -2.81
N THR A 23 6.60 29.77 -3.86
CA THR A 23 7.80 30.53 -4.16
C THR A 23 7.85 31.23 -5.52
N THR A 24 6.94 31.00 -6.47
CA THR A 24 7.08 31.61 -7.80
C THR A 24 5.78 31.89 -8.52
N THR A 25 5.60 33.18 -8.84
CA THR A 25 4.66 33.75 -9.82
C THR A 25 5.12 33.58 -11.27
N ASN A 26 6.22 32.89 -11.56
CA ASN A 26 6.76 32.79 -12.91
C ASN A 26 6.69 31.36 -13.44
N HIS A 27 5.81 31.19 -14.42
CA HIS A 27 5.76 30.07 -15.35
C HIS A 27 7.01 30.07 -16.25
N THR A 28 8.14 29.55 -15.77
CA THR A 28 9.27 29.29 -16.64
C THR A 28 9.64 27.80 -16.60
N SER A 29 9.65 27.30 -17.81
CA SER A 29 10.25 26.08 -18.34
C SER A 29 9.39 24.81 -18.31
N ARG A 30 8.67 24.61 -19.41
CA ARG A 30 8.26 23.31 -19.95
C ARG A 30 9.45 22.41 -20.34
N LEU A 31 10.70 22.84 -20.08
CA LEU A 31 11.91 22.24 -20.69
C LEU A 31 12.61 21.17 -19.85
N ASP A 32 12.33 21.04 -18.55
CA ASP A 32 12.94 20.03 -17.70
C ASP A 32 11.91 19.00 -17.16
N LYS A 33 11.17 18.39 -18.05
CA LYS A 33 10.30 17.26 -17.70
C LYS A 33 11.01 15.93 -17.92
N THR A 34 12.15 15.73 -17.33
CA THR A 34 12.66 14.37 -17.18
C THR A 34 11.67 13.61 -16.30
N PRO A 35 11.07 12.50 -16.76
CA PRO A 35 10.15 11.70 -15.94
C PRO A 35 10.94 11.15 -14.76
N ILE A 36 10.62 11.59 -13.55
CA ILE A 36 11.32 11.15 -12.32
C ILE A 36 10.91 9.71 -11.96
N GLY A 37 9.89 9.18 -12.65
CA GLY A 37 9.39 7.82 -12.42
C GLY A 37 8.38 7.75 -11.28
N PHE A 38 8.16 6.54 -10.78
CA PHE A 38 7.11 6.24 -9.82
C PHE A 38 7.65 5.40 -8.67
N ASP A 39 7.04 5.56 -7.50
CA ASP A 39 7.06 4.61 -6.40
C ASP A 39 5.82 3.73 -6.51
N TYR A 40 5.96 2.46 -6.15
CA TYR A 40 4.88 1.49 -6.11
C TYR A 40 4.70 1.04 -4.66
N VAL A 41 3.60 1.44 -4.06
CA VAL A 41 3.24 1.05 -2.70
C VAL A 41 2.45 -0.24 -2.76
N HIS A 42 3.08 -1.35 -2.43
CA HIS A 42 2.43 -2.65 -2.29
C HIS A 42 1.78 -2.71 -0.91
N ALA A 43 0.47 -2.90 -0.88
CA ALA A 43 -0.32 -2.90 0.34
C ALA A 43 -1.03 -4.24 0.54
N VAL A 44 -1.02 -4.73 1.78
CA VAL A 44 -1.76 -5.91 2.22
C VAL A 44 -2.58 -5.52 3.45
N ILE A 45 -3.86 -5.84 3.47
CA ILE A 45 -4.74 -5.53 4.58
C ILE A 45 -5.56 -6.74 5.00
N ASP A 46 -5.70 -6.96 6.29
CA ASP A 46 -6.60 -7.97 6.81
C ASP A 46 -8.05 -7.54 6.69
N ASP A 47 -8.91 -8.45 6.21
CA ASP A 47 -10.32 -8.15 5.98
C ASP A 47 -11.10 -7.95 7.28
N HIS A 48 -10.73 -8.62 8.35
CA HIS A 48 -11.42 -8.55 9.64
C HIS A 48 -10.96 -7.37 10.48
N SER A 49 -9.68 -7.33 10.84
CA SER A 49 -9.12 -6.33 11.75
C SER A 49 -8.82 -4.99 11.09
N ARG A 50 -8.63 -4.96 9.78
CA ARG A 50 -8.06 -3.83 9.02
C ARG A 50 -6.59 -3.55 9.32
N LEU A 51 -5.90 -4.47 10.01
CA LEU A 51 -4.45 -4.39 10.17
C LEU A 51 -3.80 -4.34 8.79
N ALA A 52 -2.89 -3.42 8.59
CA ALA A 52 -2.28 -3.14 7.31
C ALA A 52 -0.75 -3.30 7.33
N TYR A 53 -0.23 -3.82 6.25
CA TYR A 53 1.19 -3.86 5.92
C TYR A 53 1.41 -3.21 4.57
N ALA A 54 2.48 -2.43 4.41
CA ALA A 54 2.82 -1.86 3.11
C ALA A 54 4.33 -1.64 2.97
N GLU A 55 4.81 -1.76 1.73
CA GLU A 55 6.19 -1.48 1.33
C GLU A 55 6.22 -0.63 0.07
N ILE A 56 7.30 0.15 -0.10
CA ILE A 56 7.53 0.93 -1.32
C ILE A 56 8.62 0.27 -2.13
N HIS A 57 8.32 -0.02 -3.39
CA HIS A 57 9.24 -0.59 -4.37
C HIS A 57 9.32 0.28 -5.62
N ASP A 58 10.28 -0.01 -6.50
CA ASP A 58 10.47 0.71 -7.75
C ASP A 58 9.71 0.07 -8.92
N ASP A 59 8.98 -1.02 -8.66
CA ASP A 59 8.17 -1.70 -9.67
C ASP A 59 6.92 -2.41 -9.06
N GLU A 60 6.05 -2.87 -9.93
CA GLU A 60 4.83 -3.65 -9.62
C GLU A 60 4.91 -5.09 -10.19
N LYS A 61 6.13 -5.64 -10.31
CA LYS A 61 6.32 -7.00 -10.85
C LYS A 61 5.77 -8.06 -9.92
N GLY A 62 5.41 -9.20 -10.49
CA GLY A 62 4.92 -10.35 -9.72
C GLY A 62 5.94 -10.90 -8.72
N THR A 63 7.24 -10.88 -9.05
CA THR A 63 8.32 -11.24 -8.13
C THR A 63 8.38 -10.32 -6.92
N THR A 64 8.25 -9.01 -7.13
CA THR A 64 8.20 -8.01 -6.06
C THR A 64 6.96 -8.22 -5.19
N ALA A 65 5.79 -8.36 -5.81
CA ALA A 65 4.54 -8.62 -5.10
C ALA A 65 4.58 -9.93 -4.28
N ALA A 66 5.25 -10.97 -4.81
CA ALA A 66 5.47 -12.24 -4.10
C ALA A 66 6.31 -12.04 -2.84
N GLY A 67 7.44 -11.35 -2.94
CA GLY A 67 8.29 -11.03 -1.79
C GLY A 67 7.57 -10.22 -0.72
N VAL A 68 6.79 -9.22 -1.13
CA VAL A 68 5.96 -8.42 -0.21
C VAL A 68 4.92 -9.29 0.49
N LEU A 69 4.25 -10.20 -0.21
CA LEU A 69 3.26 -11.10 0.39
C LEU A 69 3.87 -12.01 1.47
N LEU A 70 5.07 -12.56 1.23
CA LEU A 70 5.75 -13.40 2.21
C LEU A 70 6.12 -12.62 3.48
N ARG A 71 6.72 -11.44 3.34
CA ARG A 71 7.03 -10.58 4.49
C ARG A 71 5.78 -10.05 5.22
N ALA A 72 4.71 -9.77 4.47
CA ALA A 72 3.42 -9.44 5.06
C ALA A 72 2.87 -10.60 5.89
N ALA A 73 2.99 -11.84 5.42
CA ALA A 73 2.55 -13.02 6.17
C ALA A 73 3.33 -13.18 7.49
N GLU A 74 4.65 -12.96 7.49
CA GLU A 74 5.48 -12.94 8.71
C GLU A 74 5.04 -11.82 9.67
N PHE A 75 4.79 -10.61 9.14
CA PHE A 75 4.27 -9.50 9.94
C PHE A 75 2.92 -9.85 10.57
N PHE A 76 1.96 -10.36 9.80
CA PHE A 76 0.64 -10.72 10.34
C PHE A 76 0.73 -11.84 11.39
N ALA A 77 1.61 -12.82 11.19
CA ALA A 77 1.85 -13.88 12.17
C ALA A 77 2.39 -13.29 13.49
N SER A 78 3.34 -12.36 13.42
CA SER A 78 3.89 -11.67 14.61
C SER A 78 2.85 -10.83 15.36
N GLN A 79 1.79 -10.42 14.68
CA GLN A 79 0.68 -9.65 15.25
C GLN A 79 -0.49 -10.53 15.75
N GLY A 80 -0.35 -11.87 15.71
CA GLY A 80 -1.38 -12.79 16.18
C GLY A 80 -2.34 -13.30 15.09
N ILE A 81 -2.01 -13.12 13.82
CA ILE A 81 -2.72 -13.73 12.68
C ILE A 81 -1.81 -14.78 12.03
N PRO A 82 -1.68 -15.98 12.61
CA PRO A 82 -0.70 -16.98 12.17
C PRO A 82 -1.07 -17.64 10.84
N ARG A 83 -2.31 -17.48 10.37
CA ARG A 83 -2.78 -18.14 9.15
C ARG A 83 -3.55 -17.19 8.26
N ILE A 84 -3.13 -17.10 7.00
CA ILE A 84 -3.84 -16.41 5.92
C ILE A 84 -4.61 -17.46 5.10
N GLU A 85 -5.94 -17.44 5.16
CA GLU A 85 -6.75 -18.40 4.41
C GLU A 85 -6.88 -18.03 2.94
N ARG A 86 -7.02 -16.74 2.65
CA ARG A 86 -7.29 -16.24 1.29
C ARG A 86 -6.55 -14.96 1.02
N VAL A 87 -6.00 -14.86 -0.20
CA VAL A 87 -5.40 -13.65 -0.76
C VAL A 87 -6.28 -13.19 -1.92
N LEU A 88 -6.97 -12.07 -1.73
CA LEU A 88 -7.81 -11.44 -2.75
C LEU A 88 -7.04 -10.32 -3.44
N SER A 89 -6.97 -10.37 -4.76
CA SER A 89 -6.37 -9.33 -5.60
C SER A 89 -7.31 -8.93 -6.71
N ASP A 90 -6.99 -7.84 -7.40
CA ASP A 90 -7.53 -7.55 -8.70
C ASP A 90 -7.02 -8.54 -9.77
N ASN A 91 -7.40 -8.33 -11.03
CA ASN A 91 -6.98 -9.17 -12.14
C ASN A 91 -5.68 -8.70 -12.81
N ALA A 92 -4.87 -7.86 -12.14
CA ALA A 92 -3.61 -7.37 -12.70
C ALA A 92 -2.66 -8.53 -13.06
N PHE A 93 -1.86 -8.30 -14.09
CA PHE A 93 -0.95 -9.32 -14.62
C PHE A 93 0.01 -9.86 -13.55
N ALA A 94 0.51 -8.98 -12.68
CA ALA A 94 1.42 -9.33 -11.58
C ALA A 94 0.84 -10.37 -10.62
N TYR A 95 -0.46 -10.39 -10.42
CA TYR A 95 -1.14 -11.36 -9.54
C TYR A 95 -1.64 -12.58 -10.30
N ARG A 96 -2.23 -12.35 -11.47
CA ARG A 96 -2.91 -13.41 -12.20
C ARG A 96 -1.97 -14.36 -12.94
N ASN A 97 -0.92 -13.81 -13.55
CA ASN A 97 -0.05 -14.56 -14.46
C ASN A 97 1.34 -14.87 -13.87
N SER A 98 1.74 -14.24 -12.78
CA SER A 98 3.04 -14.49 -12.14
C SER A 98 3.07 -15.86 -11.46
N ALA A 99 4.04 -16.70 -11.86
CA ALA A 99 4.33 -17.94 -11.17
C ALA A 99 4.86 -17.68 -9.75
N ASP A 100 5.71 -16.66 -9.58
CA ASP A 100 6.28 -16.29 -8.28
C ASP A 100 5.20 -15.92 -7.28
N PHE A 101 4.21 -15.10 -7.70
CA PHE A 101 3.12 -14.74 -6.81
C PHE A 101 2.24 -15.93 -6.43
N LYS A 102 1.94 -16.82 -7.38
CA LYS A 102 1.20 -18.07 -7.10
C LYS A 102 1.96 -18.98 -6.14
N ASN A 103 3.27 -19.11 -6.33
CA ASN A 103 4.14 -19.88 -5.45
C ASN A 103 4.19 -19.28 -4.03
N ALA A 104 4.25 -17.96 -3.90
CA ALA A 104 4.20 -17.28 -2.61
C ALA A 104 2.86 -17.51 -1.90
N VAL A 105 1.73 -17.44 -2.61
CA VAL A 105 0.40 -17.74 -2.04
C VAL A 105 0.34 -19.20 -1.57
N ALA A 106 0.88 -20.14 -2.35
CA ALA A 106 0.94 -21.55 -1.98
C ALA A 106 1.85 -21.77 -0.76
N ALA A 107 3.01 -21.11 -0.70
CA ALA A 107 3.98 -21.23 0.40
C ALA A 107 3.39 -20.80 1.76
N ILE A 108 2.52 -19.80 1.79
CA ILE A 108 1.80 -19.39 3.02
C ILE A 108 0.51 -20.22 3.27
N GLY A 109 0.25 -21.25 2.47
CA GLY A 109 -0.91 -22.12 2.60
C GLY A 109 -2.26 -21.46 2.30
N ALA A 110 -2.25 -20.35 1.57
CA ALA A 110 -3.45 -19.57 1.27
C ALA A 110 -4.08 -19.97 -0.08
N GLN A 111 -5.34 -19.58 -0.27
CA GLN A 111 -6.02 -19.66 -1.56
C GLN A 111 -6.02 -18.31 -2.26
N GLN A 112 -5.52 -18.26 -3.48
CA GLN A 112 -5.65 -17.07 -4.32
C GLN A 112 -7.11 -16.90 -4.80
N ARG A 113 -7.62 -15.69 -4.67
CA ARG A 113 -8.94 -15.28 -5.17
C ARG A 113 -8.80 -13.99 -5.97
N PHE A 114 -9.64 -13.85 -6.97
CA PHE A 114 -9.70 -12.64 -7.80
C PHE A 114 -11.06 -11.98 -7.64
N ILE A 115 -11.08 -10.65 -7.78
CA ILE A 115 -12.34 -9.93 -7.88
C ILE A 115 -13.09 -10.38 -9.13
N LYS A 116 -14.43 -10.35 -9.07
CA LYS A 116 -15.23 -10.56 -10.27
C LYS A 116 -14.96 -9.43 -11.27
N PRO A 117 -14.89 -9.72 -12.57
CA PRO A 117 -14.82 -8.68 -13.58
C PRO A 117 -15.92 -7.62 -13.36
N HIS A 118 -15.56 -6.36 -13.53
CA HIS A 118 -16.47 -5.21 -13.33
C HIS A 118 -17.05 -5.05 -11.93
N CYS A 119 -16.47 -5.72 -10.89
CA CYS A 119 -16.90 -5.62 -9.51
C CYS A 119 -15.76 -5.12 -8.60
N PRO A 120 -15.21 -3.91 -8.79
CA PRO A 120 -14.07 -3.40 -8.03
C PRO A 120 -14.36 -3.30 -6.54
N TRP A 121 -15.61 -3.04 -6.16
CA TRP A 121 -16.01 -2.96 -4.73
C TRP A 121 -15.69 -4.21 -3.92
N THR A 122 -15.45 -5.36 -4.55
CA THR A 122 -15.04 -6.59 -3.84
C THR A 122 -13.62 -6.48 -3.27
N ASN A 123 -12.75 -5.60 -3.82
CA ASN A 123 -11.45 -5.26 -3.24
C ASN A 123 -11.47 -3.96 -2.40
N GLY A 124 -12.65 -3.50 -2.03
CA GLY A 124 -12.88 -2.21 -1.38
C GLY A 124 -12.09 -1.97 -0.09
N LYS A 125 -11.58 -3.03 0.59
CA LYS A 125 -10.78 -2.88 1.81
C LYS A 125 -9.42 -2.26 1.48
N VAL A 126 -8.71 -2.81 0.52
CA VAL A 126 -7.40 -2.29 0.11
C VAL A 126 -7.53 -0.99 -0.68
N GLU A 127 -8.59 -0.84 -1.47
CA GLU A 127 -8.88 0.45 -2.14
C GLU A 127 -9.10 1.57 -1.12
N ARG A 128 -9.82 1.28 -0.02
CA ARG A 128 -9.99 2.23 1.07
C ARG A 128 -8.67 2.53 1.78
N LEU A 129 -7.83 1.50 2.01
CA LEU A 129 -6.47 1.70 2.53
C LEU A 129 -5.65 2.59 1.60
N ASN A 130 -5.65 2.32 0.29
CA ASN A 130 -4.94 3.12 -0.70
C ASN A 130 -5.41 4.58 -0.76
N ARG A 131 -6.71 4.84 -0.55
CA ARG A 131 -7.24 6.20 -0.39
C ARG A 131 -6.69 6.85 0.87
N THR A 132 -6.70 6.14 1.99
CA THR A 132 -6.20 6.63 3.29
C THR A 132 -4.69 6.89 3.22
N LEU A 133 -3.91 5.99 2.62
CA LEU A 133 -2.49 6.18 2.31
C LEU A 133 -2.26 7.48 1.51
N ALA A 134 -3.06 7.72 0.49
CA ALA A 134 -2.92 8.94 -0.31
C ALA A 134 -3.21 10.21 0.48
N THR A 135 -4.30 10.24 1.25
CA THR A 135 -4.77 11.45 1.93
C THR A 135 -4.07 11.73 3.25
N GLU A 136 -3.73 10.69 4.01
CA GLU A 136 -3.21 10.83 5.37
C GLU A 136 -1.68 10.66 5.46
N TRP A 137 -1.04 10.15 4.40
CA TRP A 137 0.42 10.01 4.32
C TRP A 137 0.99 10.70 3.08
N ALA A 138 0.76 10.15 1.87
CA ALA A 138 1.51 10.53 0.67
C ALA A 138 1.35 12.00 0.25
N TYR A 139 0.17 12.59 0.51
CA TYR A 139 -0.18 13.95 0.14
C TYR A 139 -0.64 14.82 1.31
N ARG A 140 -0.50 14.36 2.55
CA ARG A 140 -0.89 15.12 3.75
C ARG A 140 -0.04 16.37 3.93
N GLN A 141 1.26 16.25 3.71
CA GLN A 141 2.22 17.32 3.84
C GLN A 141 3.05 17.50 2.57
N ILE A 142 3.76 18.60 2.48
CA ILE A 142 4.70 18.86 1.39
C ILE A 142 6.03 18.20 1.75
N PHE A 143 6.40 17.17 0.99
CA PHE A 143 7.71 16.55 1.10
C PHE A 143 8.68 17.25 0.14
N THR A 144 9.88 17.57 0.61
CA THR A 144 10.95 18.19 -0.20
C THR A 144 11.77 17.18 -0.98
N THR A 145 11.74 15.91 -0.59
CA THR A 145 12.41 14.81 -1.29
C THR A 145 11.54 13.56 -1.32
N ASN A 146 11.80 12.68 -2.28
CA ASN A 146 11.12 11.39 -2.35
C ASN A 146 11.48 10.49 -1.16
N GLN A 147 12.74 10.57 -0.69
CA GLN A 147 13.20 9.79 0.46
C GLN A 147 12.45 10.18 1.74
N ALA A 148 12.24 11.48 1.98
CA ALA A 148 11.47 11.93 3.14
C ALA A 148 10.03 11.37 3.16
N ARG A 149 9.39 11.23 1.98
CA ARG A 149 8.08 10.57 1.89
C ARG A 149 8.18 9.08 2.18
N ARG A 150 9.19 8.39 1.65
CA ARG A 150 9.43 6.95 1.90
C ARG A 150 9.64 6.70 3.39
N ASP A 151 10.47 7.48 4.05
CA ASP A 151 10.78 7.35 5.48
C ASP A 151 9.55 7.57 6.37
N ALA A 152 8.61 8.41 5.93
CA ALA A 152 7.38 8.69 6.66
C ALA A 152 6.34 7.55 6.56
N LEU A 153 6.53 6.50 5.74
CA LEU A 153 5.56 5.40 5.61
C LEU A 153 5.50 4.54 6.88
N ALA A 154 6.64 4.14 7.41
CA ALA A 154 6.68 3.23 8.57
C ALA A 154 6.04 3.85 9.83
N PRO A 155 6.36 5.10 10.24
CA PRO A 155 5.66 5.77 11.34
C PRO A 155 4.17 5.93 11.09
N TRP A 156 3.77 6.22 9.85
CA TRP A 156 2.37 6.35 9.51
C TRP A 156 1.63 5.00 9.61
N LEU A 157 2.22 3.90 9.16
CA LEU A 157 1.63 2.55 9.30
C LEU A 157 1.50 2.16 10.77
N GLN A 158 2.49 2.50 11.60
CA GLN A 158 2.40 2.31 13.04
C GLN A 158 1.16 3.02 13.60
N HIS A 159 1.04 4.33 13.35
CA HIS A 159 -0.13 5.11 13.76
C HIS A 159 -1.45 4.53 13.22
N TYR A 160 -1.49 4.16 11.93
CA TYR A 160 -2.67 3.55 11.29
C TYR A 160 -3.13 2.29 12.02
N ASN A 161 -2.20 1.43 12.40
CA ASN A 161 -2.49 0.14 13.01
C ASN A 161 -2.84 0.22 14.50
N THR A 162 -2.22 1.15 15.24
CA THR A 162 -2.28 1.16 16.71
C THR A 162 -3.12 2.29 17.32
N GLU A 163 -3.26 3.41 16.61
CA GLU A 163 -3.88 4.62 17.20
C GLU A 163 -5.11 5.09 16.41
N ARG A 164 -5.08 4.94 15.09
CA ARG A 164 -6.16 5.41 14.23
C ARG A 164 -7.44 4.62 14.43
N ILE A 165 -8.50 5.28 14.88
CA ILE A 165 -9.83 4.67 14.95
C ILE A 165 -10.44 4.59 13.54
N HIS A 166 -10.83 3.40 13.13
CA HIS A 166 -11.48 3.15 11.84
C HIS A 166 -12.99 3.17 11.99
N THR A 167 -13.65 4.12 11.35
CA THR A 167 -15.10 4.30 11.42
C THR A 167 -15.90 3.04 11.06
N GLY A 168 -15.39 2.23 10.12
CA GLY A 168 -16.05 0.99 9.69
C GLY A 168 -15.99 -0.17 10.69
N ILE A 169 -15.14 -0.07 11.72
CA ILE A 169 -14.97 -1.11 12.76
C ILE A 169 -15.10 -0.53 14.17
N GLY A 170 -15.17 0.80 14.32
CA GLY A 170 -15.31 1.46 15.62
C GLY A 170 -14.10 1.33 16.56
N ALA A 171 -12.93 0.89 16.04
CA ALA A 171 -11.76 0.52 16.83
C ALA A 171 -10.45 0.74 16.05
N THR A 172 -9.32 0.59 16.73
CA THR A 172 -8.03 0.50 16.05
C THR A 172 -7.83 -0.93 15.49
N PRO A 173 -7.08 -1.11 14.38
CA PRO A 173 -6.83 -2.44 13.84
C PRO A 173 -6.27 -3.43 14.85
N ILE A 174 -5.28 -3.02 15.63
CA ILE A 174 -4.61 -3.90 16.60
C ILE A 174 -5.53 -4.34 17.73
N SER A 175 -6.46 -3.49 18.17
CA SER A 175 -7.37 -3.84 19.26
C SER A 175 -8.38 -4.93 18.88
N ARG A 176 -8.61 -5.14 17.59
CA ARG A 176 -9.48 -6.23 17.10
C ARG A 176 -8.81 -7.61 17.03
N LEU A 177 -7.52 -7.67 17.29
CA LEU A 177 -6.75 -8.92 17.37
C LEU A 177 -6.72 -9.47 18.79
N LEU A 178 -7.00 -8.62 19.79
CA LEU A 178 -7.06 -9.05 21.19
C LEU A 178 -8.32 -9.90 21.41
N PRO A 179 -8.23 -11.03 22.12
CA PRO A 179 -9.41 -11.77 22.53
C PRO A 179 -10.32 -10.87 23.40
N THR A 180 -11.58 -10.85 23.07
CA THR A 180 -12.64 -10.18 23.86
C THR A 180 -12.95 -11.00 25.10
#